data_4e09df97af9f23f79370f8dee15e5cfb
#
_entry.id   4e09df97af9f23f79370f8dee15e5cfb
#
_cell.length_a   1.000
_cell.length_b   1.000
_cell.length_c   1.000
_cell.angle_alpha   90.00
_cell.angle_beta   90.00
_cell.angle_gamma   90.00
#
_symmetry.space_group_name_H-M   'P 1'
#
loop_
_entity.id
_entity.type
_entity.pdbx_description
1 polymer ?
#
loop_
_entity_poly.entity_id
_entity_poly.type
_entity_poly.pdbx_seq_one_letter_code
_entity_poly.pdbx_strand_id
1 'polypeptide(L)'
;MARKVRVTLPNIPLHILKKGINQESVFHDLEDYEAFYLFMVDISQKLEIKIYAYVLLKESFEVVISCSFEDNISKFMQILSQQYVLYYNKKYRRSGTIWEGRYKSSLIEKEIFLEKVISYIEYLSIENNLIDTICTSVKDKKKIDLEKNEIEFIENALNSGLITGSKEYIEEIENRTGVSFFVKKRGRPTNKYIKGDKLYKNLELLSKERHKDLKIGNLENLLFVKSIPSFPIIAQEAEIVAKNFPIVFVDEENPSVVAMTSLGGENLAISSDGKWLSEYIPAMYRKYPFTYASNKENPEQRAVAIDMDAPNLSTQNGTALFDEQSNQTDYLKNIIHFLNSCEQESLKAKAIAKIISDAGILEDRELSIGEGETKQVLAKGFRVVDMDKLYKLDDETLASWVRNGVISFINIHIKSLDNMQSLMNLLYARNN
;
A
#
# COMPACT_ATOMS: atom_id res chain seq x y z
N MET A 1 -8.91 17.79 6.73
CA MET A 1 -8.63 16.83 5.62
C MET A 1 -9.44 17.25 4.40
N ALA A 2 -8.82 17.40 3.23
CA ALA A 2 -9.53 17.68 1.99
C ALA A 2 -10.48 16.50 1.68
N ARG A 3 -11.74 16.80 1.35
CA ARG A 3 -12.76 15.81 1.02
C ARG A 3 -12.43 15.15 -0.32
N LYS A 4 -12.32 13.81 -0.36
CA LYS A 4 -12.19 13.10 -1.64
C LYS A 4 -13.36 13.47 -2.56
N VAL A 5 -13.03 13.83 -3.80
CA VAL A 5 -14.02 14.02 -4.88
C VAL A 5 -14.61 12.65 -5.18
N ARG A 6 -15.95 12.55 -5.28
CA ARG A 6 -16.60 11.37 -5.83
C ARG A 6 -16.58 11.45 -7.35
N VAL A 7 -16.21 10.38 -7.96
CA VAL A 7 -16.24 10.27 -9.41
C VAL A 7 -17.49 9.51 -9.80
N THR A 8 -18.32 10.15 -10.60
CA THR A 8 -19.46 9.56 -11.30
C THR A 8 -19.21 9.75 -12.78
N LEU A 9 -19.47 8.72 -13.57
CA LEU A 9 -19.25 8.77 -15.01
C LEU A 9 -20.54 8.33 -15.73
N PRO A 10 -20.90 8.94 -16.85
CA PRO A 10 -22.09 8.58 -17.61
C PRO A 10 -22.07 7.12 -18.02
N ASN A 11 -23.18 6.42 -17.79
CA ASN A 11 -23.42 5.01 -18.15
C ASN A 11 -22.50 3.98 -17.49
N ILE A 12 -21.61 4.40 -16.57
CA ILE A 12 -20.81 3.47 -15.77
C ILE A 12 -21.57 3.10 -14.50
N PRO A 13 -21.74 1.79 -14.20
CA PRO A 13 -22.40 1.36 -12.97
C PRO A 13 -21.61 1.76 -11.74
N LEU A 14 -22.35 2.17 -10.70
CA LEU A 14 -21.81 2.58 -9.40
C LEU A 14 -22.45 1.74 -8.30
N HIS A 15 -21.65 1.09 -7.48
CA HIS A 15 -22.09 0.46 -6.25
C HIS A 15 -22.06 1.49 -5.13
N ILE A 16 -23.17 1.64 -4.42
CA ILE A 16 -23.38 2.65 -3.37
C ILE A 16 -23.79 1.97 -2.08
N LEU A 17 -23.17 2.37 -0.97
CA LEU A 17 -23.52 1.98 0.40
C LEU A 17 -23.81 3.23 1.23
N LYS A 18 -24.91 3.22 1.98
CA LYS A 18 -25.23 4.23 2.99
C LYS A 18 -25.65 3.60 4.29
N LYS A 19 -25.01 3.99 5.40
CA LYS A 19 -25.20 3.42 6.74
C LYS A 19 -25.95 4.38 7.66
N GLY A 20 -26.68 3.81 8.60
CA GLY A 20 -27.22 4.51 9.76
C GLY A 20 -26.11 5.00 10.69
N ILE A 21 -26.39 6.11 11.38
CA ILE A 21 -25.48 6.68 12.39
C ILE A 21 -25.28 5.68 13.53
N ASN A 22 -24.06 5.50 14.03
CA ASN A 22 -23.70 4.60 15.12
C ASN A 22 -24.18 3.14 14.91
N GLN A 23 -24.35 2.70 13.67
CA GLN A 23 -24.93 1.38 13.33
C GLN A 23 -26.34 1.17 13.89
N GLU A 24 -27.07 2.26 14.12
CA GLU A 24 -28.46 2.18 14.52
C GLU A 24 -29.37 1.76 13.37
N SER A 25 -30.48 1.07 13.71
CA SER A 25 -31.45 0.64 12.71
C SER A 25 -32.10 1.84 12.03
N VAL A 26 -32.10 1.82 10.70
CA VAL A 26 -32.78 2.81 9.86
C VAL A 26 -34.08 2.29 9.29
N PHE A 27 -34.30 0.97 9.38
CA PHE A 27 -35.56 0.30 9.05
C PHE A 27 -36.01 -0.54 10.27
N HIS A 28 -37.17 -0.27 10.85
CA HIS A 28 -37.65 -0.97 12.03
C HIS A 28 -38.82 -1.92 11.72
N ASP A 29 -39.62 -1.60 10.73
CA ASP A 29 -40.79 -2.36 10.32
C ASP A 29 -40.97 -2.34 8.80
N LEU A 30 -41.94 -3.10 8.30
CA LEU A 30 -42.22 -3.23 6.87
C LEU A 30 -42.59 -1.90 6.21
N GLU A 31 -43.30 -1.01 6.91
CA GLU A 31 -43.65 0.31 6.38
C GLU A 31 -42.43 1.18 6.07
N ASP A 32 -41.35 1.04 6.85
CA ASP A 32 -40.09 1.76 6.61
C ASP A 32 -39.44 1.31 5.31
N TYR A 33 -39.41 0.01 5.08
CA TYR A 33 -38.88 -0.57 3.84
C TYR A 33 -39.71 -0.17 2.63
N GLU A 34 -41.08 -0.24 2.77
CA GLU A 34 -41.98 0.18 1.70
C GLU A 34 -41.84 1.66 1.36
N ALA A 35 -41.80 2.52 2.35
CA ALA A 35 -41.62 3.95 2.14
C ALA A 35 -40.31 4.27 1.44
N PHE A 36 -39.20 3.64 1.88
CA PHE A 36 -37.92 3.85 1.26
C PHE A 36 -37.89 3.35 -0.19
N TYR A 37 -38.41 2.15 -0.43
CA TYR A 37 -38.51 1.57 -1.77
C TYR A 37 -39.34 2.45 -2.72
N LEU A 38 -40.49 2.94 -2.30
CA LEU A 38 -41.33 3.83 -3.10
C LEU A 38 -40.60 5.14 -3.44
N PHE A 39 -39.91 5.75 -2.49
CA PHE A 39 -39.09 6.93 -2.76
C PHE A 39 -37.98 6.62 -3.74
N MET A 40 -37.29 5.50 -3.56
CA MET A 40 -36.18 5.07 -4.44
C MET A 40 -36.67 4.90 -5.89
N VAL A 41 -37.82 4.24 -6.11
CA VAL A 41 -38.38 4.02 -7.45
C VAL A 41 -38.86 5.34 -8.06
N ASP A 42 -39.63 6.15 -7.32
CA ASP A 42 -40.13 7.44 -7.84
C ASP A 42 -39.01 8.39 -8.26
N ILE A 43 -37.96 8.53 -7.43
CA ILE A 43 -36.83 9.40 -7.71
C ILE A 43 -35.97 8.82 -8.86
N SER A 44 -35.82 7.50 -8.93
CA SER A 44 -35.07 6.86 -10.02
C SER A 44 -35.70 7.13 -11.38
N GLN A 45 -37.04 7.07 -11.46
CA GLN A 45 -37.78 7.40 -12.70
C GLN A 45 -37.62 8.86 -13.08
N LYS A 46 -37.75 9.80 -12.14
CA LYS A 46 -37.61 11.24 -12.37
C LYS A 46 -36.21 11.67 -12.81
N LEU A 47 -35.18 10.97 -12.38
CA LEU A 47 -33.78 11.29 -12.68
C LEU A 47 -33.15 10.35 -13.72
N GLU A 48 -33.93 9.48 -14.35
CA GLU A 48 -33.48 8.50 -15.32
C GLU A 48 -32.34 7.61 -14.82
N ILE A 49 -32.46 7.20 -13.53
CA ILE A 49 -31.50 6.28 -12.90
C ILE A 49 -31.89 4.84 -13.23
N LYS A 50 -30.96 4.10 -13.78
CA LYS A 50 -31.12 2.66 -13.95
C LYS A 50 -30.65 1.95 -12.70
N ILE A 51 -31.53 1.20 -12.03
CA ILE A 51 -31.23 0.35 -10.89
C ILE A 51 -30.97 -1.08 -11.42
N TYR A 52 -29.82 -1.64 -11.09
CA TYR A 52 -29.45 -3.03 -11.44
C TYR A 52 -29.78 -4.01 -10.31
N ALA A 53 -29.43 -3.63 -9.08
CA ALA A 53 -29.68 -4.41 -7.88
C ALA A 53 -29.75 -3.50 -6.66
N TYR A 54 -30.45 -3.96 -5.59
CA TYR A 54 -30.45 -3.29 -4.30
C TYR A 54 -30.72 -4.30 -3.17
N VAL A 55 -30.28 -3.92 -1.96
CA VAL A 55 -30.64 -4.57 -0.71
C VAL A 55 -30.81 -3.53 0.39
N LEU A 56 -31.90 -3.63 1.15
CA LEU A 56 -32.21 -2.79 2.30
C LEU A 56 -31.97 -3.62 3.56
N LEU A 57 -30.85 -3.35 4.24
CA LEU A 57 -30.44 -4.00 5.48
C LEU A 57 -30.97 -3.17 6.67
N LYS A 58 -31.16 -3.78 7.83
CA LYS A 58 -31.68 -3.11 9.02
C LYS A 58 -30.98 -1.78 9.35
N GLU A 59 -29.68 -1.68 9.13
CA GLU A 59 -28.83 -0.56 9.52
C GLU A 59 -28.23 0.22 8.33
N SER A 60 -28.54 -0.21 7.09
CA SER A 60 -27.96 0.36 5.88
C SER A 60 -28.73 -0.02 4.64
N PHE A 61 -28.39 0.58 3.51
CA PHE A 61 -28.79 0.05 2.21
C PHE A 61 -27.63 0.07 1.23
N GLU A 62 -27.68 -0.87 0.29
CA GLU A 62 -26.77 -0.91 -0.85
C GLU A 62 -27.57 -0.93 -2.15
N VAL A 63 -27.05 -0.23 -3.16
CA VAL A 63 -27.69 -0.15 -4.48
C VAL A 63 -26.64 -0.07 -5.57
N VAL A 64 -26.87 -0.76 -6.69
CA VAL A 64 -26.09 -0.70 -7.91
C VAL A 64 -26.89 0.04 -8.95
N ILE A 65 -26.39 1.22 -9.37
CA ILE A 65 -27.10 2.13 -10.27
C ILE A 65 -26.19 2.68 -11.36
N SER A 66 -26.77 3.13 -12.47
CA SER A 66 -26.10 3.97 -13.45
C SER A 66 -27.02 5.08 -13.97
N CYS A 67 -26.44 6.09 -14.57
CA CYS A 67 -27.17 7.20 -15.15
C CYS A 67 -26.41 7.76 -16.37
N SER A 68 -27.13 8.36 -17.30
CA SER A 68 -26.56 9.04 -18.48
C SER A 68 -25.98 10.43 -18.16
N PHE A 69 -26.34 11.03 -16.98
CA PHE A 69 -25.91 12.36 -16.56
C PHE A 69 -25.16 12.30 -15.23
N GLU A 70 -23.92 12.83 -15.18
CA GLU A 70 -23.03 12.73 -14.00
C GLU A 70 -23.65 13.22 -12.71
N ASP A 71 -24.37 14.34 -12.72
CA ASP A 71 -24.94 14.95 -11.51
C ASP A 71 -26.17 14.22 -10.94
N ASN A 72 -26.85 13.41 -11.75
CA ASN A 72 -28.12 12.82 -11.35
C ASN A 72 -27.96 11.78 -10.21
N ILE A 73 -26.84 11.05 -10.15
CA ILE A 73 -26.57 10.12 -9.03
C ILE A 73 -26.42 10.88 -7.70
N SER A 74 -25.72 12.00 -7.70
CA SER A 74 -25.59 12.82 -6.48
C SER A 74 -26.92 13.42 -6.06
N LYS A 75 -27.75 13.90 -7.01
CA LYS A 75 -29.11 14.40 -6.76
C LYS A 75 -30.02 13.28 -6.24
N PHE A 76 -29.98 12.11 -6.86
CA PHE A 76 -30.72 10.92 -6.42
C PHE A 76 -30.43 10.59 -4.95
N MET A 77 -29.18 10.46 -4.58
CA MET A 77 -28.78 10.15 -3.22
C MET A 77 -29.15 11.26 -2.22
N GLN A 78 -29.09 12.50 -2.63
CA GLN A 78 -29.48 13.64 -1.80
C GLN A 78 -31.00 13.61 -1.55
N ILE A 79 -31.82 13.55 -2.58
CA ILE A 79 -33.29 13.60 -2.48
C ILE A 79 -33.79 12.38 -1.71
N LEU A 80 -33.32 11.17 -2.08
CA LEU A 80 -33.70 9.91 -1.38
C LEU A 80 -33.40 9.99 0.11
N SER A 81 -32.19 10.40 0.47
CA SER A 81 -31.79 10.52 1.86
C SER A 81 -32.60 11.54 2.64
N GLN A 82 -32.91 12.69 2.04
CA GLN A 82 -33.72 13.75 2.67
C GLN A 82 -35.16 13.34 2.85
N GLN A 83 -35.82 12.79 1.82
CA GLN A 83 -37.21 12.35 1.90
C GLN A 83 -37.40 11.28 2.95
N TYR A 84 -36.48 10.32 2.99
CA TYR A 84 -36.58 9.26 4.00
C TYR A 84 -36.34 9.79 5.43
N VAL A 85 -35.40 10.71 5.63
CA VAL A 85 -35.19 11.35 6.95
C VAL A 85 -36.46 12.11 7.40
N LEU A 86 -37.12 12.82 6.50
CA LEU A 86 -38.37 13.52 6.84
C LEU A 86 -39.49 12.55 7.24
N TYR A 87 -39.64 11.47 6.46
CA TYR A 87 -40.60 10.40 6.80
C TYR A 87 -40.29 9.79 8.17
N TYR A 88 -39.05 9.35 8.36
CA TYR A 88 -38.55 8.69 9.56
C TYR A 88 -38.74 9.59 10.81
N ASN A 89 -38.30 10.84 10.74
CA ASN A 89 -38.41 11.78 11.86
C ASN A 89 -39.88 12.07 12.23
N LYS A 90 -40.78 12.13 11.24
CA LYS A 90 -42.19 12.28 11.47
C LYS A 90 -42.79 11.05 12.14
N LYS A 91 -42.49 9.83 11.66
CA LYS A 91 -42.99 8.56 12.19
C LYS A 91 -42.52 8.33 13.62
N TYR A 92 -41.25 8.52 13.89
CA TYR A 92 -40.61 8.22 15.18
C TYR A 92 -40.52 9.44 16.13
N ARG A 93 -41.16 10.56 15.79
CA ARG A 93 -41.16 11.81 16.57
C ARG A 93 -39.79 12.27 17.03
N ARG A 94 -38.81 12.25 16.11
CA ARG A 94 -37.44 12.67 16.37
C ARG A 94 -37.02 13.80 15.40
N SER A 95 -35.78 14.31 15.58
CA SER A 95 -35.19 15.33 14.70
C SER A 95 -33.74 14.98 14.38
N GLY A 96 -33.19 15.58 13.34
CA GLY A 96 -31.81 15.38 12.92
C GLY A 96 -31.64 14.29 11.85
N THR A 97 -30.40 14.04 11.45
CA THR A 97 -30.04 12.99 10.47
C THR A 97 -30.08 11.61 11.11
N ILE A 98 -30.41 10.60 10.32
CA ILE A 98 -30.26 9.18 10.67
C ILE A 98 -29.05 8.55 9.98
N TRP A 99 -28.40 9.27 9.06
CA TRP A 99 -27.36 8.75 8.22
C TRP A 99 -25.94 9.09 8.73
N GLU A 100 -25.05 8.09 8.71
CA GLU A 100 -23.63 8.25 8.99
C GLU A 100 -22.94 8.98 7.83
N GLY A 101 -22.93 10.31 7.85
CA GLY A 101 -22.24 11.10 6.87
C GLY A 101 -22.68 10.89 5.42
N ARG A 102 -21.72 10.93 4.48
CA ARG A 102 -21.97 10.74 3.05
C ARG A 102 -21.98 9.26 2.68
N TYR A 103 -22.71 8.88 1.61
CA TYR A 103 -22.64 7.52 1.06
C TYR A 103 -21.23 7.16 0.59
N LYS A 104 -20.84 5.89 0.64
CA LYS A 104 -19.67 5.31 0.00
C LYS A 104 -20.02 4.84 -1.40
N SER A 105 -19.08 4.83 -2.32
CA SER A 105 -19.32 4.37 -3.68
C SER A 105 -18.07 3.80 -4.34
N SER A 106 -18.27 2.83 -5.24
CA SER A 106 -17.25 2.19 -6.08
C SER A 106 -17.76 2.15 -7.52
N LEU A 107 -16.97 2.66 -8.48
CA LEU A 107 -17.24 2.44 -9.90
C LEU A 107 -17.04 0.97 -10.26
N ILE A 108 -17.87 0.43 -11.14
CA ILE A 108 -17.84 -0.98 -11.53
C ILE A 108 -17.45 -1.09 -12.99
N GLU A 109 -16.44 -1.91 -13.30
CA GLU A 109 -16.17 -2.35 -14.66
C GLU A 109 -17.31 -3.26 -15.12
N LYS A 110 -18.12 -2.74 -16.07
CA LYS A 110 -19.42 -3.32 -16.39
C LYS A 110 -19.33 -4.72 -16.97
N GLU A 111 -18.38 -4.95 -17.87
CA GLU A 111 -18.26 -6.16 -18.67
C GLU A 111 -17.79 -7.37 -17.84
N ILE A 112 -17.05 -7.14 -16.78
CA ILE A 112 -16.40 -8.20 -15.99
C ILE A 112 -17.00 -8.31 -14.58
N PHE A 113 -17.28 -7.17 -13.93
CA PHE A 113 -17.61 -7.15 -12.51
C PHE A 113 -19.07 -6.84 -12.18
N LEU A 114 -19.91 -6.36 -13.13
CA LEU A 114 -21.28 -5.99 -12.83
C LEU A 114 -22.09 -7.19 -12.28
N GLU A 115 -22.03 -8.34 -12.95
CA GLU A 115 -22.74 -9.55 -12.52
C GLU A 115 -22.24 -10.04 -11.14
N LYS A 116 -20.93 -9.94 -10.87
CA LYS A 116 -20.35 -10.30 -9.58
C LYS A 116 -20.84 -9.39 -8.45
N VAL A 117 -20.97 -8.07 -8.71
CA VAL A 117 -21.51 -7.13 -7.71
C VAL A 117 -23.02 -7.35 -7.51
N ILE A 118 -23.78 -7.69 -8.56
CA ILE A 118 -25.20 -8.08 -8.43
C ILE A 118 -25.30 -9.34 -7.56
N SER A 119 -24.49 -10.37 -7.83
CA SER A 119 -24.43 -11.59 -7.01
C SER A 119 -24.02 -11.31 -5.56
N TYR A 120 -23.17 -10.31 -5.32
CA TYR A 120 -22.82 -9.87 -3.98
C TYR A 120 -24.04 -9.25 -3.25
N ILE A 121 -24.85 -8.43 -3.92
CA ILE A 121 -26.12 -7.90 -3.35
C ILE A 121 -27.09 -9.04 -3.02
N GLU A 122 -27.14 -10.07 -3.88
CA GLU A 122 -27.93 -11.28 -3.62
C GLU A 122 -27.42 -12.06 -2.41
N TYR A 123 -26.08 -12.22 -2.30
CA TYR A 123 -25.44 -12.81 -1.14
C TYR A 123 -25.84 -12.10 0.18
N LEU A 124 -25.75 -10.78 0.22
CA LEU A 124 -26.17 -9.99 1.38
C LEU A 124 -27.65 -10.22 1.75
N SER A 125 -28.51 -10.36 0.76
CA SER A 125 -29.95 -10.64 0.97
C SER A 125 -30.16 -12.00 1.63
N ILE A 126 -29.44 -13.03 1.19
CA ILE A 126 -29.55 -14.39 1.73
C ILE A 126 -28.94 -14.47 3.13
N GLU A 127 -27.76 -13.88 3.34
CA GLU A 127 -27.07 -13.86 4.63
C GLU A 127 -27.92 -13.19 5.72
N ASN A 128 -28.69 -12.15 5.36
CA ASN A 128 -29.56 -11.42 6.26
C ASN A 128 -31.01 -11.95 6.28
N ASN A 129 -31.29 -13.10 5.66
CA ASN A 129 -32.62 -13.73 5.57
C ASN A 129 -33.71 -12.80 5.02
N LEU A 130 -33.38 -11.90 4.10
CA LEU A 130 -34.31 -11.00 3.45
C LEU A 130 -35.02 -11.76 2.31
N ILE A 131 -36.31 -12.02 2.49
CA ILE A 131 -37.13 -12.84 1.58
C ILE A 131 -38.13 -11.97 0.78
N ASP A 132 -38.36 -10.74 1.25
CA ASP A 132 -39.37 -9.87 0.67
C ASP A 132 -38.78 -9.08 -0.54
N THR A 133 -39.53 -9.03 -1.63
CA THR A 133 -39.17 -8.29 -2.86
C THR A 133 -39.05 -6.79 -2.65
N ILE A 134 -39.55 -6.26 -1.53
CA ILE A 134 -39.40 -4.85 -1.15
C ILE A 134 -38.00 -4.61 -0.54
N CYS A 135 -37.49 -5.58 0.22
CA CYS A 135 -36.18 -5.45 0.87
C CYS A 135 -35.00 -5.72 -0.08
N THR A 136 -35.24 -6.38 -1.19
CA THR A 136 -34.19 -6.76 -2.15
C THR A 136 -34.73 -6.89 -3.57
N SER A 137 -33.85 -6.64 -4.54
CA SER A 137 -34.13 -6.88 -5.97
C SER A 137 -34.07 -8.35 -6.38
N VAL A 138 -33.68 -9.24 -5.48
CA VAL A 138 -33.51 -10.67 -5.74
C VAL A 138 -34.85 -11.35 -5.86
N LYS A 139 -35.10 -11.99 -7.02
CA LYS A 139 -36.35 -12.72 -7.30
C LYS A 139 -36.22 -14.24 -7.13
N ASP A 140 -35.05 -14.79 -7.31
CA ASP A 140 -34.79 -16.24 -7.26
C ASP A 140 -33.58 -16.58 -6.39
N LYS A 141 -33.74 -17.52 -5.47
CA LYS A 141 -32.65 -18.04 -4.64
C LYS A 141 -31.76 -18.99 -5.46
N LYS A 142 -31.06 -18.50 -6.44
CA LYS A 142 -29.99 -19.27 -7.07
C LYS A 142 -28.79 -19.38 -6.14
N LYS A 143 -28.13 -20.55 -6.16
CA LYS A 143 -26.88 -20.77 -5.44
C LYS A 143 -25.87 -19.75 -5.95
N ILE A 144 -25.44 -18.84 -5.07
CA ILE A 144 -24.48 -17.80 -5.40
C ILE A 144 -23.10 -18.45 -5.44
N ASP A 145 -22.42 -18.33 -6.55
CA ASP A 145 -21.08 -18.87 -6.78
C ASP A 145 -20.06 -17.73 -6.70
N LEU A 146 -19.94 -17.12 -5.48
CA LEU A 146 -18.93 -16.12 -5.17
C LEU A 146 -17.93 -16.72 -4.20
N GLU A 147 -16.65 -16.61 -4.54
CA GLU A 147 -15.57 -16.95 -3.64
C GLU A 147 -15.38 -15.87 -2.55
N LYS A 148 -14.91 -16.29 -1.38
CA LYS A 148 -14.70 -15.39 -0.24
C LYS A 148 -13.78 -14.19 -0.58
N ASN A 149 -12.75 -14.42 -1.37
CA ASN A 149 -11.83 -13.38 -1.87
C ASN A 149 -12.53 -12.36 -2.79
N GLU A 150 -13.55 -12.77 -3.57
CA GLU A 150 -14.35 -11.86 -4.40
C GLU A 150 -15.25 -10.97 -3.56
N ILE A 151 -15.88 -11.53 -2.52
CA ILE A 151 -16.66 -10.77 -1.54
C ILE A 151 -15.77 -9.72 -0.86
N GLU A 152 -14.64 -10.12 -0.30
CA GLU A 152 -13.67 -9.22 0.34
C GLU A 152 -13.16 -8.12 -0.63
N PHE A 153 -12.97 -8.44 -1.90
CA PHE A 153 -12.54 -7.48 -2.91
C PHE A 153 -13.61 -6.41 -3.16
N ILE A 154 -14.88 -6.80 -3.33
CA ILE A 154 -16.01 -5.89 -3.56
C ILE A 154 -16.21 -4.99 -2.34
N GLU A 155 -16.22 -5.54 -1.13
CA GLU A 155 -16.35 -4.79 0.11
C GLU A 155 -15.22 -3.79 0.33
N ASN A 156 -13.98 -4.19 0.09
CA ASN A 156 -12.83 -3.32 0.22
C ASN A 156 -12.87 -2.18 -0.79
N ALA A 157 -13.25 -2.43 -2.04
CA ALA A 157 -13.43 -1.41 -3.05
C ALA A 157 -14.48 -0.38 -2.65
N LEU A 158 -15.66 -0.84 -2.23
CA LEU A 158 -16.77 0.01 -1.78
C LEU A 158 -16.40 0.83 -0.53
N ASN A 159 -15.84 0.19 0.50
CA ASN A 159 -15.49 0.84 1.77
C ASN A 159 -14.38 1.88 1.62
N SER A 160 -13.47 1.69 0.67
CA SER A 160 -12.32 2.57 0.42
C SER A 160 -12.60 3.62 -0.67
N GLY A 161 -13.73 3.53 -1.39
CA GLY A 161 -14.06 4.39 -2.53
C GLY A 161 -13.10 4.18 -3.70
N LEU A 162 -12.80 2.91 -4.00
CA LEU A 162 -11.98 2.45 -5.10
C LEU A 162 -12.87 1.99 -6.26
N ILE A 163 -12.25 1.53 -7.34
CA ILE A 163 -12.93 0.94 -8.49
C ILE A 163 -12.98 -0.58 -8.31
N THR A 164 -14.15 -1.19 -8.56
CA THR A 164 -14.32 -2.63 -8.69
C THR A 164 -14.07 -2.99 -10.16
N GLY A 165 -12.82 -3.27 -10.49
CA GLY A 165 -12.39 -3.47 -11.88
C GLY A 165 -10.99 -4.08 -11.99
N SER A 166 -10.61 -4.42 -13.23
CA SER A 166 -9.26 -4.85 -13.60
C SER A 166 -8.24 -3.71 -13.44
N LYS A 167 -6.96 -4.03 -13.46
CA LYS A 167 -5.91 -3.00 -13.37
C LYS A 167 -5.96 -2.07 -14.57
N GLU A 168 -6.17 -2.62 -15.74
CA GLU A 168 -6.26 -1.93 -17.02
C GLU A 168 -7.42 -0.93 -17.01
N TYR A 169 -8.57 -1.35 -16.49
CA TYR A 169 -9.74 -0.48 -16.34
C TYR A 169 -9.51 0.64 -15.32
N ILE A 170 -8.85 0.34 -14.21
CA ILE A 170 -8.51 1.36 -13.20
C ILE A 170 -7.60 2.43 -13.80
N GLU A 171 -6.56 2.04 -14.57
CA GLU A 171 -5.66 2.95 -15.26
C GLU A 171 -6.38 3.80 -16.29
N GLU A 172 -7.32 3.22 -17.07
CA GLU A 172 -8.17 3.94 -18.02
C GLU A 172 -8.99 5.04 -17.31
N ILE A 173 -9.69 4.69 -16.22
CA ILE A 173 -10.51 5.64 -15.46
C ILE A 173 -9.65 6.72 -14.79
N GLU A 174 -8.48 6.39 -14.26
CA GLU A 174 -7.53 7.35 -13.70
C GLU A 174 -7.06 8.36 -14.76
N ASN A 175 -6.70 7.89 -15.94
CA ASN A 175 -6.29 8.74 -17.06
C ASN A 175 -7.44 9.65 -17.53
N ARG A 176 -8.66 9.12 -17.59
CA ARG A 176 -9.86 9.86 -18.02
C ARG A 176 -10.29 10.94 -17.02
N THR A 177 -10.13 10.68 -15.72
CA THR A 177 -10.68 11.55 -14.67
C THR A 177 -9.62 12.39 -13.95
N GLY A 178 -8.34 12.06 -14.08
CA GLY A 178 -7.24 12.66 -13.32
C GLY A 178 -7.27 12.33 -11.81
N VAL A 179 -8.14 11.40 -11.39
CA VAL A 179 -8.32 11.01 -9.99
C VAL A 179 -7.68 9.65 -9.75
N SER A 180 -6.80 9.56 -8.76
CA SER A 180 -6.18 8.28 -8.39
C SER A 180 -7.07 7.46 -7.46
N PHE A 181 -7.31 6.19 -7.85
CA PHE A 181 -8.12 5.22 -7.13
C PHE A 181 -7.30 4.17 -6.36
N PHE A 182 -6.00 4.36 -6.21
CA PHE A 182 -5.21 3.46 -5.37
C PHE A 182 -5.59 3.57 -3.90
N VAL A 183 -5.54 2.42 -3.18
CA VAL A 183 -5.74 2.34 -1.73
C VAL A 183 -4.69 3.21 -1.05
N LYS A 184 -5.07 4.41 -0.62
CA LYS A 184 -4.30 5.10 0.40
C LYS A 184 -4.56 4.36 1.71
N LYS A 185 -3.65 3.50 2.15
CA LYS A 185 -3.72 2.92 3.50
C LYS A 185 -3.99 4.04 4.48
N ARG A 186 -5.06 3.91 5.31
CA ARG A 186 -5.35 4.85 6.39
C ARG A 186 -4.21 4.72 7.40
N GLY A 187 -3.38 5.70 7.44
CA GLY A 187 -2.23 5.90 8.27
C GLY A 187 -1.63 7.23 7.81
N ARG A 188 -0.83 7.88 8.67
CA ARG A 188 0.00 9.01 8.25
C ARG A 188 0.60 8.66 6.87
N PRO A 189 0.63 9.56 5.86
CA PRO A 189 1.06 9.22 4.51
C PRO A 189 2.43 8.55 4.57
N THR A 190 2.47 7.24 4.38
CA THR A 190 3.72 6.54 4.16
C THR A 190 4.24 7.05 2.83
N ASN A 191 5.37 7.63 2.93
CA ASN A 191 6.12 8.42 2.01
C ASN A 191 6.05 7.94 0.56
N LYS A 192 5.45 8.76 -0.31
CA LYS A 192 5.43 8.55 -1.77
C LYS A 192 6.85 8.59 -2.36
N TYR A 193 7.84 9.08 -1.60
CA TYR A 193 9.22 9.30 -2.02
C TYR A 193 10.21 8.19 -1.59
N ILE A 194 9.77 7.18 -0.82
CA ILE A 194 10.60 6.04 -0.43
C ILE A 194 10.01 4.69 -0.89
N LYS A 195 8.88 4.66 -1.63
CA LYS A 195 8.40 3.48 -2.34
C LYS A 195 8.95 3.49 -3.76
N GLY A 196 10.19 3.12 -3.90
CA GLY A 196 10.73 2.68 -5.16
C GLY A 196 10.18 1.30 -5.55
N ASP A 197 10.38 0.92 -6.79
CA ASP A 197 10.10 -0.42 -7.27
C ASP A 197 10.74 -1.46 -6.34
N LYS A 198 10.08 -2.60 -6.18
CA LYS A 198 10.67 -3.68 -5.40
C LYS A 198 11.92 -4.19 -6.11
N LEU A 199 13.01 -4.36 -5.37
CA LEU A 199 14.26 -4.90 -5.91
C LEU A 199 14.05 -6.27 -6.58
N TYR A 200 13.25 -7.11 -5.98
CA TYR A 200 12.94 -8.46 -6.47
C TYR A 200 11.58 -8.46 -7.17
N LYS A 201 11.54 -8.87 -8.44
CA LYS A 201 10.36 -8.83 -9.30
C LYS A 201 9.67 -10.19 -9.42
N ASN A 202 10.46 -11.24 -9.62
CA ASN A 202 9.96 -12.60 -9.89
C ASN A 202 10.72 -13.63 -9.05
N LEU A 203 10.34 -13.75 -7.76
CA LEU A 203 11.01 -14.65 -6.82
C LEU A 203 10.53 -16.08 -6.97
N GLU A 204 11.46 -17.01 -7.22
CA GLU A 204 11.25 -18.43 -7.14
C GLU A 204 12.10 -19.07 -6.04
N LEU A 205 11.57 -20.11 -5.38
CA LEU A 205 12.35 -20.91 -4.45
C LEU A 205 13.44 -21.66 -5.19
N LEU A 206 14.68 -21.52 -4.75
CA LEU A 206 15.80 -22.21 -5.38
C LEU A 206 15.68 -23.71 -5.19
N SER A 207 15.65 -24.45 -6.29
CA SER A 207 15.50 -25.90 -6.32
C SER A 207 16.49 -26.49 -7.31
N LYS A 208 17.13 -27.60 -6.93
CA LYS A 208 18.06 -28.32 -7.80
C LYS A 208 17.39 -28.91 -9.04
N GLU A 209 16.10 -29.22 -8.97
CA GLU A 209 15.34 -29.79 -10.09
C GLU A 209 15.06 -28.75 -11.18
N ARG A 210 14.72 -27.54 -10.78
CA ARG A 210 14.32 -26.46 -11.72
C ARG A 210 15.47 -25.56 -12.15
N HIS A 211 16.48 -25.40 -11.30
CA HIS A 211 17.57 -24.44 -11.50
C HIS A 211 18.91 -25.12 -11.72
N LYS A 212 18.92 -26.42 -12.11
CA LYS A 212 20.13 -27.23 -12.31
C LYS A 212 21.12 -26.57 -13.27
N ASP A 213 20.63 -26.04 -14.39
CA ASP A 213 21.45 -25.48 -15.45
C ASP A 213 21.64 -23.96 -15.32
N LEU A 214 21.08 -23.38 -14.24
CA LEU A 214 21.17 -21.94 -14.03
C LEU A 214 22.56 -21.51 -13.60
N LYS A 215 23.07 -20.48 -14.25
CA LYS A 215 24.39 -19.86 -13.97
C LYS A 215 24.22 -18.38 -13.68
N ILE A 216 25.10 -17.84 -12.85
CA ILE A 216 25.15 -16.43 -12.47
C ILE A 216 26.36 -15.79 -13.17
N GLY A 217 26.10 -14.85 -14.03
CA GLY A 217 27.09 -13.98 -14.64
C GLY A 217 27.45 -12.79 -13.76
N ASN A 218 28.42 -12.00 -14.20
CA ASN A 218 28.72 -10.74 -13.57
C ASN A 218 27.58 -9.75 -13.77
N LEU A 219 27.30 -8.95 -12.75
CA LEU A 219 26.35 -7.86 -12.84
C LEU A 219 27.05 -6.66 -13.49
N GLU A 220 26.78 -6.42 -14.78
CA GLU A 220 27.47 -5.38 -15.56
C GLU A 220 27.10 -3.95 -15.13
N ASN A 221 25.85 -3.77 -14.68
CA ASN A 221 25.35 -2.47 -14.22
C ASN A 221 24.21 -2.64 -13.20
N LEU A 222 23.86 -1.54 -12.55
CA LEU A 222 22.82 -1.47 -11.53
C LEU A 222 21.61 -0.64 -11.99
N LEU A 223 21.32 -0.56 -13.30
CA LEU A 223 20.19 0.21 -13.82
C LEU A 223 18.84 -0.25 -13.27
N PHE A 224 18.71 -1.52 -12.91
CA PHE A 224 17.47 -2.08 -12.31
C PHE A 224 17.14 -1.51 -10.92
N VAL A 225 18.08 -0.81 -10.24
CA VAL A 225 17.82 -0.11 -8.97
C VAL A 225 17.73 1.41 -9.14
N LYS A 226 17.65 1.91 -10.39
CA LYS A 226 17.58 3.35 -10.69
C LYS A 226 16.34 4.03 -10.08
N SER A 227 15.24 3.32 -9.98
CA SER A 227 13.98 3.80 -9.37
C SER A 227 13.88 3.56 -7.86
N ILE A 228 14.90 2.96 -7.22
CA ILE A 228 14.90 2.66 -5.79
C ILE A 228 15.53 3.84 -5.02
N PRO A 229 14.74 4.60 -4.22
CA PRO A 229 15.19 5.86 -3.63
C PRO A 229 16.02 5.69 -2.35
N SER A 230 16.04 4.49 -1.79
CA SER A 230 16.75 4.15 -0.55
C SER A 230 16.95 2.65 -0.45
N PHE A 231 17.89 2.22 0.37
CA PHE A 231 18.10 0.80 0.65
C PHE A 231 18.23 0.55 2.15
N PRO A 232 17.67 -0.58 2.67
CA PRO A 232 17.89 -0.98 4.05
C PRO A 232 19.36 -1.33 4.26
N ILE A 233 19.92 -0.89 5.38
CA ILE A 233 21.29 -1.19 5.77
C ILE A 233 21.33 -2.31 6.81
N ILE A 234 22.42 -3.05 6.83
CA ILE A 234 22.76 -3.99 7.89
C ILE A 234 23.68 -3.31 8.91
N ALA A 235 23.68 -3.76 10.15
CA ALA A 235 24.42 -3.08 11.22
C ALA A 235 25.93 -2.96 10.93
N GLN A 236 26.51 -4.01 10.36
CA GLN A 236 27.95 -4.06 10.06
C GLN A 236 28.38 -3.04 8.97
N GLU A 237 27.49 -2.65 8.06
CA GLU A 237 27.86 -1.72 6.97
C GLU A 237 27.55 -0.26 7.30
N ALA A 238 26.93 0.04 8.45
CA ALA A 238 26.46 1.38 8.78
C ALA A 238 27.59 2.44 8.67
N GLU A 239 28.76 2.14 9.20
CA GLU A 239 29.89 3.07 9.23
C GLU A 239 30.44 3.40 7.82
N ILE A 240 30.54 2.39 6.95
CA ILE A 240 31.04 2.61 5.58
C ILE A 240 29.98 3.30 4.70
N VAL A 241 28.70 2.95 4.89
CA VAL A 241 27.58 3.58 4.17
C VAL A 241 27.43 5.05 4.58
N ALA A 242 27.61 5.36 5.87
CA ALA A 242 27.54 6.73 6.41
C ALA A 242 28.57 7.70 5.83
N LYS A 243 29.62 7.21 5.18
CA LYS A 243 30.61 8.07 4.48
C LYS A 243 30.05 8.75 3.24
N ASN A 244 29.02 8.15 2.62
CA ASN A 244 28.50 8.60 1.32
C ASN A 244 27.00 8.90 1.32
N PHE A 245 26.23 8.34 2.26
CA PHE A 245 24.76 8.41 2.25
C PHE A 245 24.19 8.77 3.60
N PRO A 246 23.15 9.62 3.65
CA PRO A 246 22.39 9.85 4.88
C PRO A 246 21.71 8.55 5.30
N ILE A 247 21.90 8.18 6.56
CA ILE A 247 21.22 7.07 7.21
C ILE A 247 20.06 7.64 8.00
N VAL A 248 18.84 7.14 7.80
CA VAL A 248 17.64 7.65 8.46
C VAL A 248 16.74 6.52 8.94
N PHE A 249 15.84 6.84 9.85
CA PHE A 249 14.84 5.90 10.36
C PHE A 249 13.53 6.05 9.58
N VAL A 250 12.90 4.91 9.28
CA VAL A 250 11.62 4.85 8.56
C VAL A 250 10.71 3.86 9.24
N ASP A 251 9.38 3.97 8.96
CA ASP A 251 8.34 3.13 9.48
C ASP A 251 8.21 3.19 11.02
N GLU A 252 7.09 3.71 11.50
CA GLU A 252 6.84 3.90 12.92
C GLU A 252 6.35 2.61 13.59
N GLU A 253 5.59 1.79 12.86
CA GLU A 253 5.06 0.52 13.37
C GLU A 253 6.14 -0.58 13.39
N ASN A 254 7.01 -0.59 12.36
CA ASN A 254 8.12 -1.53 12.22
C ASN A 254 9.43 -0.78 11.96
N PRO A 255 10.02 -0.14 12.98
CA PRO A 255 11.16 0.74 12.81
C PRO A 255 12.33 0.07 12.10
N SER A 256 12.81 0.72 11.07
CA SER A 256 13.94 0.23 10.28
C SER A 256 14.88 1.38 9.88
N VAL A 257 16.09 1.03 9.51
CA VAL A 257 17.14 1.97 9.13
C VAL A 257 17.42 1.82 7.64
N VAL A 258 17.44 2.93 6.94
CA VAL A 258 17.75 2.96 5.50
C VAL A 258 18.80 4.03 5.18
N ALA A 259 19.56 3.80 4.13
CA ALA A 259 20.38 4.84 3.52
C ALA A 259 19.60 5.48 2.37
N MET A 260 19.56 6.81 2.33
CA MET A 260 18.88 7.56 1.27
C MET A 260 19.82 7.73 0.07
N THR A 261 19.29 7.46 -1.11
CA THR A 261 20.00 7.65 -2.39
C THR A 261 19.26 8.55 -3.36
N SER A 262 18.10 9.09 -2.97
CA SER A 262 17.27 9.95 -3.82
C SER A 262 16.68 11.12 -3.03
N LEU A 263 16.46 12.21 -3.72
CA LEU A 263 15.71 13.37 -3.27
C LEU A 263 14.55 13.63 -4.25
N GLY A 264 13.48 12.86 -4.09
CA GLY A 264 12.24 13.04 -4.85
C GLY A 264 12.22 12.51 -6.28
N GLY A 265 13.17 11.66 -6.65
CA GLY A 265 13.30 11.13 -8.00
C GLY A 265 14.09 9.84 -8.08
N GLU A 266 14.94 9.75 -9.09
CA GLU A 266 15.80 8.60 -9.33
C GLU A 266 16.93 8.48 -8.28
N ASN A 267 17.49 7.28 -8.18
CA ASN A 267 18.65 6.98 -7.37
C ASN A 267 19.88 7.78 -7.88
N LEU A 268 20.35 8.70 -7.05
CA LEU A 268 21.47 9.59 -7.36
C LEU A 268 22.84 8.90 -7.23
N ALA A 269 22.88 7.73 -6.60
CA ALA A 269 24.10 6.94 -6.41
C ALA A 269 24.48 6.10 -7.66
N ILE A 270 23.69 6.21 -8.75
CA ILE A 270 23.93 5.47 -10.01
C ILE A 270 24.11 6.46 -11.14
N SER A 271 25.16 6.28 -11.93
CA SER A 271 25.40 7.03 -13.15
C SER A 271 24.42 6.67 -14.26
N SER A 272 24.41 7.44 -15.35
CA SER A 272 23.54 7.20 -16.52
C SER A 272 23.81 5.85 -17.19
N ASP A 273 25.04 5.35 -17.13
CA ASP A 273 25.44 4.02 -17.64
C ASP A 273 25.29 2.89 -16.62
N GLY A 274 24.70 3.16 -15.45
CA GLY A 274 24.39 2.15 -14.45
C GLY A 274 25.49 1.80 -13.48
N LYS A 275 26.59 2.58 -13.43
CA LYS A 275 27.65 2.36 -12.46
C LYS A 275 27.28 2.93 -11.10
N TRP A 276 27.61 2.19 -10.05
CA TRP A 276 27.53 2.65 -8.68
C TRP A 276 28.64 3.68 -8.40
N LEU A 277 28.26 4.85 -7.90
CA LEU A 277 29.16 6.00 -7.75
C LEU A 277 30.00 5.99 -6.47
N SER A 278 29.65 5.14 -5.50
CA SER A 278 30.42 4.98 -4.26
C SER A 278 31.37 3.78 -4.37
N GLU A 279 32.48 3.81 -3.61
CA GLU A 279 33.42 2.68 -3.54
C GLU A 279 32.80 1.41 -2.95
N TYR A 280 31.84 1.56 -2.04
CA TYR A 280 31.18 0.44 -1.36
C TYR A 280 29.81 0.15 -1.97
N ILE A 281 29.64 -1.06 -2.46
CA ILE A 281 28.33 -1.55 -2.93
C ILE A 281 27.58 -2.16 -1.73
N PRO A 282 26.38 -1.66 -1.37
CA PRO A 282 25.61 -2.15 -0.24
C PRO A 282 25.30 -3.65 -0.29
N ALA A 283 25.25 -4.29 0.88
CA ALA A 283 24.99 -5.72 1.01
C ALA A 283 23.70 -6.16 0.31
N MET A 284 22.67 -5.29 0.31
CA MET A 284 21.41 -5.53 -0.36
C MET A 284 21.58 -5.74 -1.87
N TYR A 285 22.47 -5.00 -2.52
CA TYR A 285 22.75 -5.14 -3.96
C TYR A 285 23.75 -6.26 -4.25
N ARG A 286 24.73 -6.50 -3.34
CA ARG A 286 25.69 -7.59 -3.49
C ARG A 286 25.08 -8.99 -3.38
N LYS A 287 23.99 -9.15 -2.58
CA LYS A 287 23.29 -10.44 -2.47
C LYS A 287 22.32 -10.71 -3.62
N TYR A 288 21.98 -9.70 -4.43
CA TYR A 288 21.10 -9.86 -5.58
C TYR A 288 21.72 -10.79 -6.62
N PRO A 289 20.97 -11.74 -7.22
CA PRO A 289 19.53 -11.90 -7.20
C PRO A 289 18.96 -12.78 -6.07
N PHE A 290 19.74 -13.14 -5.07
CA PHE A 290 19.33 -14.08 -4.02
C PHE A 290 18.72 -13.37 -2.81
N THR A 291 17.76 -14.03 -2.18
CA THR A 291 17.18 -13.62 -0.90
C THR A 291 16.62 -14.82 -0.14
N TYR A 292 16.18 -14.62 1.12
CA TYR A 292 15.37 -15.61 1.80
C TYR A 292 13.87 -15.36 1.58
N ALA A 293 13.15 -16.43 1.29
CA ALA A 293 11.69 -16.47 1.37
C ALA A 293 11.31 -17.12 2.71
N SER A 294 10.41 -16.49 3.45
CA SER A 294 9.83 -17.05 4.67
C SER A 294 8.52 -17.76 4.35
N ASN A 295 8.28 -18.91 4.97
CA ASN A 295 6.98 -19.56 4.94
C ASN A 295 6.02 -18.80 5.88
N LYS A 296 4.83 -18.42 5.40
CA LYS A 296 3.82 -17.74 6.23
C LYS A 296 3.32 -18.61 7.39
N GLU A 297 3.31 -19.93 7.22
CA GLU A 297 2.86 -20.90 8.23
C GLU A 297 3.95 -21.26 9.25
N ASN A 298 5.23 -21.15 8.86
CA ASN A 298 6.37 -21.41 9.72
C ASN A 298 7.50 -20.40 9.42
N PRO A 299 7.50 -19.21 10.06
CA PRO A 299 8.46 -18.14 9.80
C PRO A 299 9.93 -18.53 10.07
N GLU A 300 10.17 -19.58 10.84
CA GLU A 300 11.52 -20.10 11.11
C GLU A 300 12.07 -20.94 9.96
N GLN A 301 11.19 -21.50 9.11
CA GLN A 301 11.59 -22.20 7.91
C GLN A 301 11.84 -21.21 6.78
N ARG A 302 13.12 -20.97 6.51
CA ARG A 302 13.59 -20.09 5.43
C ARG A 302 14.16 -20.93 4.31
N ALA A 303 13.77 -20.57 3.08
CA ALA A 303 14.32 -21.15 1.87
C ALA A 303 15.03 -20.06 1.06
N VAL A 304 16.11 -20.42 0.39
CA VAL A 304 16.75 -19.52 -0.56
C VAL A 304 15.82 -19.33 -1.75
N ALA A 305 15.60 -18.09 -2.14
CA ALA A 305 14.87 -17.69 -3.34
C ALA A 305 15.79 -16.90 -4.27
N ILE A 306 15.47 -16.94 -5.54
CA ILE A 306 16.19 -16.25 -6.60
C ILE A 306 15.22 -15.43 -7.44
N ASP A 307 15.60 -14.23 -7.86
CA ASP A 307 14.81 -13.41 -8.78
C ASP A 307 15.09 -13.84 -10.22
N MET A 308 14.09 -14.48 -10.85
CA MET A 308 14.23 -15.01 -12.21
C MET A 308 14.27 -13.93 -13.29
N ASP A 309 13.91 -12.68 -12.97
CA ASP A 309 14.04 -11.53 -13.88
C ASP A 309 15.40 -10.81 -13.75
N ALA A 310 16.36 -11.39 -13.02
CA ALA A 310 17.67 -10.78 -12.83
C ALA A 310 18.49 -10.75 -14.14
N PRO A 311 19.10 -9.60 -14.47
CA PRO A 311 19.77 -9.41 -15.76
C PRO A 311 21.05 -10.25 -15.94
N ASN A 312 21.61 -10.79 -14.85
CA ASN A 312 22.82 -11.61 -14.86
C ASN A 312 22.56 -13.12 -14.79
N LEU A 313 21.31 -13.57 -14.98
CA LEU A 313 20.99 -14.99 -15.11
C LEU A 313 21.26 -15.50 -16.52
N SER A 314 21.82 -16.72 -16.61
CA SER A 314 22.11 -17.39 -17.89
C SER A 314 22.06 -18.91 -17.71
N THR A 315 21.86 -19.63 -18.78
CA THR A 315 22.08 -21.09 -18.84
C THR A 315 23.39 -21.46 -19.55
N GLN A 316 24.01 -20.50 -20.20
CA GLN A 316 25.21 -20.75 -21.00
C GLN A 316 26.49 -20.25 -20.30
N ASN A 317 26.52 -18.99 -19.87
CA ASN A 317 27.67 -18.31 -19.32
C ASN A 317 27.52 -17.97 -17.84
N GLY A 318 28.59 -18.07 -17.07
CA GLY A 318 28.60 -17.71 -15.65
C GLY A 318 28.97 -18.86 -14.74
N THR A 319 28.85 -18.64 -13.44
CA THR A 319 29.15 -19.63 -12.40
C THR A 319 27.90 -20.47 -12.10
N ALA A 320 28.02 -21.79 -12.20
CA ALA A 320 26.94 -22.73 -11.93
C ALA A 320 26.55 -22.72 -10.44
N LEU A 321 25.25 -22.86 -10.17
CA LEU A 321 24.73 -23.01 -8.81
C LEU A 321 24.82 -24.46 -8.30
N PHE A 322 24.67 -25.41 -9.20
CA PHE A 322 24.73 -26.85 -8.92
C PHE A 322 25.79 -27.51 -9.81
N ASP A 323 26.44 -28.55 -9.28
CA ASP A 323 27.36 -29.39 -10.04
C ASP A 323 26.61 -30.45 -10.89
N GLU A 324 27.34 -31.27 -11.64
CA GLU A 324 26.78 -32.33 -12.49
C GLU A 324 26.02 -33.38 -11.68
N GLN A 325 26.35 -33.57 -10.41
CA GLN A 325 25.68 -34.46 -9.46
C GLN A 325 24.52 -33.81 -8.72
N SER A 326 24.15 -32.57 -9.10
CA SER A 326 23.11 -31.77 -8.47
C SER A 326 23.37 -31.37 -7.01
N ASN A 327 24.66 -31.33 -6.59
CA ASN A 327 25.07 -30.78 -5.31
C ASN A 327 25.29 -29.26 -5.46
N GLN A 328 25.20 -28.55 -4.33
CA GLN A 328 25.51 -27.12 -4.29
C GLN A 328 27.02 -26.89 -4.57
N THR A 329 27.32 -26.01 -5.52
CA THR A 329 28.68 -25.56 -5.77
C THR A 329 29.20 -24.72 -4.60
N ASP A 330 30.50 -24.52 -4.50
CA ASP A 330 31.10 -23.65 -3.48
C ASP A 330 30.65 -22.18 -3.64
N TYR A 331 30.34 -21.76 -4.86
CA TYR A 331 29.73 -20.46 -5.10
C TYR A 331 28.38 -20.33 -4.39
N LEU A 332 27.48 -21.31 -4.58
CA LEU A 332 26.16 -21.28 -3.92
C LEU A 332 26.28 -21.38 -2.40
N LYS A 333 27.21 -22.20 -1.87
CA LYS A 333 27.47 -22.28 -0.42
C LYS A 333 27.92 -20.92 0.14
N ASN A 334 28.81 -20.23 -0.56
CA ASN A 334 29.28 -18.89 -0.17
C ASN A 334 28.16 -17.85 -0.20
N ILE A 335 27.27 -17.90 -1.20
CA ILE A 335 26.07 -17.05 -1.26
C ILE A 335 25.14 -17.33 -0.07
N ILE A 336 24.88 -18.59 0.28
CA ILE A 336 24.06 -18.96 1.43
C ILE A 336 24.69 -18.45 2.73
N HIS A 337 26.00 -18.59 2.89
CA HIS A 337 26.71 -18.04 4.05
C HIS A 337 26.58 -16.50 4.13
N PHE A 338 26.73 -15.81 3.00
CA PHE A 338 26.56 -14.37 2.94
C PHE A 338 25.12 -13.93 3.25
N LEU A 339 24.11 -14.62 2.72
CA LEU A 339 22.71 -14.38 3.06
C LEU A 339 22.44 -14.53 4.56
N ASN A 340 22.96 -15.57 5.21
CA ASN A 340 22.85 -15.79 6.65
C ASN A 340 23.48 -14.62 7.43
N SER A 341 24.69 -14.20 7.06
CA SER A 341 25.36 -13.06 7.69
C SER A 341 24.54 -11.76 7.52
N CYS A 342 24.05 -11.48 6.31
CA CYS A 342 23.20 -10.31 6.04
C CYS A 342 21.94 -10.32 6.89
N GLU A 343 21.30 -11.47 7.06
CA GLU A 343 20.08 -11.59 7.86
C GLU A 343 20.34 -11.32 9.34
N GLN A 344 21.41 -11.90 9.90
CA GLN A 344 21.81 -11.66 11.30
C GLN A 344 22.07 -10.17 11.54
N GLU A 345 22.82 -9.54 10.68
CA GLU A 345 23.16 -8.12 10.78
C GLU A 345 21.94 -7.20 10.51
N SER A 346 21.00 -7.63 9.66
CA SER A 346 19.72 -6.94 9.47
C SER A 346 18.86 -6.97 10.72
N LEU A 347 18.80 -8.11 11.40
CA LEU A 347 18.08 -8.24 12.68
C LEU A 347 18.68 -7.33 13.75
N LYS A 348 20.03 -7.20 13.83
CA LYS A 348 20.69 -6.26 14.74
C LYS A 348 20.31 -4.81 14.41
N ALA A 349 20.34 -4.41 13.13
CA ALA A 349 19.96 -3.06 12.73
C ALA A 349 18.50 -2.75 13.09
N LYS A 350 17.58 -3.69 12.89
CA LYS A 350 16.18 -3.56 13.28
C LYS A 350 16.01 -3.45 14.79
N ALA A 351 16.75 -4.25 15.57
CA ALA A 351 16.72 -4.20 17.03
C ALA A 351 17.19 -2.83 17.54
N ILE A 352 18.27 -2.27 16.98
CA ILE A 352 18.75 -0.93 17.31
C ILE A 352 17.70 0.13 16.94
N ALA A 353 17.12 0.05 15.72
CA ALA A 353 16.07 0.97 15.31
C ALA A 353 14.87 0.93 16.25
N LYS A 354 14.46 -0.25 16.68
CA LYS A 354 13.37 -0.44 17.62
C LYS A 354 13.67 0.17 18.99
N ILE A 355 14.85 -0.08 19.57
CA ILE A 355 15.28 0.49 20.85
C ILE A 355 15.21 2.03 20.81
N ILE A 356 15.72 2.65 19.73
CA ILE A 356 15.73 4.09 19.55
C ILE A 356 14.31 4.65 19.36
N SER A 357 13.47 3.95 18.61
CA SER A 357 12.08 4.33 18.41
C SER A 357 11.23 4.22 19.67
N ASP A 358 11.38 3.12 20.42
CA ASP A 358 10.64 2.87 21.67
C ASP A 358 10.99 3.90 22.76
N ALA A 359 12.21 4.44 22.74
CA ALA A 359 12.63 5.52 23.65
C ALA A 359 12.03 6.89 23.30
N GLY A 360 11.30 7.03 22.18
CA GLY A 360 10.62 8.26 21.79
C GLY A 360 11.53 9.42 21.39
N ILE A 361 12.80 9.14 21.09
CA ILE A 361 13.80 10.18 20.74
C ILE A 361 13.90 10.46 19.24
N LEU A 362 13.05 9.84 18.42
CA LEU A 362 12.97 10.15 16.98
C LEU A 362 12.03 11.32 16.72
N GLU A 363 12.41 12.17 15.79
CA GLU A 363 11.58 13.25 15.26
C GLU A 363 11.40 13.12 13.74
N ASP A 364 10.24 13.54 13.27
CA ASP A 364 9.95 13.60 11.83
C ASP A 364 10.71 14.73 11.17
N ARG A 365 11.31 14.46 10.03
CA ARG A 365 12.00 15.46 9.22
C ARG A 365 11.49 15.49 7.79
N GLU A 366 11.61 16.66 7.21
CA GLU A 366 11.31 16.96 5.81
C GLU A 366 12.45 17.78 5.23
N LEU A 367 12.91 17.42 4.03
CA LEU A 367 13.87 18.21 3.26
C LEU A 367 13.11 18.96 2.17
N SER A 368 13.24 20.28 2.12
CA SER A 368 12.58 21.12 1.12
C SER A 368 13.51 22.24 0.65
N ILE A 369 13.26 22.76 -0.54
CA ILE A 369 13.91 23.94 -1.12
C ILE A 369 12.88 25.02 -1.40
N GLY A 370 13.30 26.31 -1.39
CA GLY A 370 12.41 27.45 -1.55
C GLY A 370 11.61 27.77 -0.28
N GLU A 371 10.90 28.89 -0.32
CA GLU A 371 10.05 29.38 0.78
C GLU A 371 8.65 29.74 0.27
N GLY A 372 7.66 29.75 1.17
CA GLY A 372 6.29 30.14 0.87
C GLY A 372 5.68 29.31 -0.26
N GLU A 373 5.14 29.98 -1.29
CA GLU A 373 4.50 29.32 -2.45
C GLU A 373 5.48 28.56 -3.36
N THR A 374 6.77 28.87 -3.28
CA THR A 374 7.83 28.20 -4.04
C THR A 374 8.43 26.99 -3.32
N LYS A 375 7.93 26.65 -2.14
CA LYS A 375 8.43 25.52 -1.35
C LYS A 375 8.19 24.20 -2.08
N GLN A 376 9.26 23.53 -2.49
CA GLN A 376 9.25 22.20 -3.07
C GLN A 376 9.82 21.19 -2.08
N VAL A 377 9.03 20.18 -1.71
CA VAL A 377 9.47 19.09 -0.83
C VAL A 377 10.25 18.07 -1.64
N LEU A 378 11.52 17.89 -1.32
CA LEU A 378 12.44 16.93 -1.96
C LEU A 378 12.38 15.55 -1.31
N ALA A 379 12.28 15.48 0.03
CA ALA A 379 12.13 14.22 0.76
C ALA A 379 11.35 14.45 2.06
N LYS A 380 10.54 13.46 2.45
CA LYS A 380 9.76 13.48 3.68
C LYS A 380 9.42 12.05 4.15
N GLY A 381 8.97 11.91 5.41
CA GLY A 381 8.55 10.63 6.01
C GLY A 381 9.74 9.81 6.45
N PHE A 382 10.83 10.44 6.74
CA PHE A 382 11.94 9.89 7.48
C PHE A 382 12.05 10.57 8.84
N ARG A 383 12.70 9.90 9.76
CA ARG A 383 12.94 10.39 11.12
C ARG A 383 14.43 10.38 11.41
N VAL A 384 14.82 11.32 12.29
CA VAL A 384 16.19 11.44 12.78
C VAL A 384 16.17 11.47 14.31
N VAL A 385 17.32 11.22 14.93
CA VAL A 385 17.46 11.33 16.39
C VAL A 385 17.41 12.80 16.80
N ASP A 386 16.53 13.10 17.74
CA ASP A 386 16.47 14.36 18.47
C ASP A 386 17.49 14.32 19.61
N MET A 387 18.57 15.09 19.47
CA MET A 387 19.68 15.12 20.44
C MET A 387 19.24 15.68 21.79
N ASP A 388 18.29 16.63 21.83
CA ASP A 388 17.79 17.18 23.09
C ASP A 388 16.99 16.14 23.88
N LYS A 389 16.28 15.27 23.19
CA LYS A 389 15.61 14.13 23.83
C LYS A 389 16.60 13.05 24.26
N LEU A 390 17.63 12.77 23.44
CA LEU A 390 18.68 11.81 23.79
C LEU A 390 19.36 12.22 25.11
N TYR A 391 19.73 13.49 25.27
CA TYR A 391 20.38 13.99 26.49
C TYR A 391 19.47 14.01 27.72
N LYS A 392 18.17 13.85 27.57
CA LYS A 392 17.21 13.76 28.67
C LYS A 392 16.93 12.33 29.13
N LEU A 393 17.50 11.32 28.48
CA LEU A 393 17.41 9.94 28.93
C LEU A 393 18.16 9.79 30.28
N ASP A 394 17.69 8.86 31.07
CA ASP A 394 18.33 8.54 32.34
C ASP A 394 19.72 7.89 32.16
N ASP A 395 20.56 8.02 33.17
CA ASP A 395 21.96 7.59 33.13
C ASP A 395 22.08 6.07 32.95
N GLU A 396 21.13 5.27 33.49
CA GLU A 396 21.13 3.82 33.36
C GLU A 396 20.89 3.40 31.91
N THR A 397 19.91 4.02 31.26
CA THR A 397 19.62 3.81 29.84
C THR A 397 20.81 4.22 28.97
N LEU A 398 21.40 5.40 29.20
CA LEU A 398 22.56 5.86 28.44
C LEU A 398 23.78 4.94 28.63
N ALA A 399 24.05 4.48 29.86
CA ALA A 399 25.14 3.55 30.13
C ALA A 399 24.93 2.18 29.47
N SER A 400 23.69 1.68 29.46
CA SER A 400 23.31 0.47 28.71
C SER A 400 23.53 0.66 27.21
N TRP A 401 23.10 1.76 26.64
CA TRP A 401 23.22 2.07 25.21
C TRP A 401 24.68 2.23 24.75
N VAL A 402 25.54 2.76 25.61
CA VAL A 402 27.00 2.76 25.35
C VAL A 402 27.53 1.34 25.24
N ARG A 403 27.19 0.46 26.20
CA ARG A 403 27.68 -0.95 26.24
C ARG A 403 27.15 -1.76 25.06
N ASN A 404 25.91 -1.51 24.64
CA ASN A 404 25.24 -2.27 23.57
C ASN A 404 25.44 -1.67 22.15
N GLY A 405 26.25 -0.60 22.02
CA GLY A 405 26.58 0.00 20.74
C GLY A 405 25.49 0.90 20.13
N VAL A 406 24.36 1.14 20.82
CA VAL A 406 23.27 2.03 20.34
C VAL A 406 23.79 3.45 20.19
N ILE A 407 24.56 3.99 21.15
CA ILE A 407 25.16 5.33 21.06
C ILE A 407 26.13 5.43 19.87
N SER A 408 26.93 4.38 19.63
CA SER A 408 27.81 4.34 18.44
C SER A 408 27.02 4.43 17.14
N PHE A 409 25.90 3.72 17.06
CA PHE A 409 25.01 3.77 15.90
C PHE A 409 24.36 5.14 15.72
N ILE A 410 23.90 5.77 16.81
CA ILE A 410 23.36 7.15 16.80
C ILE A 410 24.42 8.12 16.28
N ASN A 411 25.66 8.02 16.74
CA ASN A 411 26.76 8.86 16.25
C ASN A 411 27.03 8.67 14.74
N ILE A 412 26.97 7.43 14.24
CA ILE A 412 27.08 7.15 12.80
C ILE A 412 25.92 7.79 12.05
N HIS A 413 24.68 7.62 12.54
CA HIS A 413 23.49 8.25 11.97
C HIS A 413 23.64 9.78 11.89
N ILE A 414 23.94 10.45 12.99
CA ILE A 414 24.07 11.93 13.03
C ILE A 414 25.15 12.42 12.05
N LYS A 415 26.33 11.79 12.03
CA LYS A 415 27.39 12.17 11.08
C LYS A 415 27.00 11.94 9.63
N SER A 416 26.19 10.91 9.36
CA SER A 416 25.75 10.61 8.00
C SER A 416 24.82 11.66 7.43
N LEU A 417 24.12 12.44 8.28
CA LEU A 417 23.19 13.49 7.83
C LEU A 417 23.87 14.62 7.04
N ASP A 418 25.16 14.83 7.23
CA ASP A 418 25.97 15.79 6.44
C ASP A 418 25.93 15.44 4.93
N ASN A 419 25.73 14.17 4.58
CA ASN A 419 25.58 13.73 3.19
C ASN A 419 24.27 14.18 2.52
N MET A 420 23.31 14.76 3.26
CA MET A 420 22.12 15.38 2.64
C MET A 420 22.53 16.47 1.65
N GLN A 421 23.53 17.28 2.01
CA GLN A 421 24.07 18.31 1.10
C GLN A 421 24.71 17.69 -0.14
N SER A 422 25.41 16.58 0.00
CA SER A 422 26.01 15.84 -1.12
C SER A 422 24.96 15.32 -2.09
N LEU A 423 23.85 14.76 -1.58
CA LEU A 423 22.71 14.34 -2.40
C LEU A 423 22.04 15.53 -3.13
N MET A 424 21.91 16.67 -2.48
CA MET A 424 21.39 17.89 -3.12
C MET A 424 22.31 18.33 -4.27
N ASN A 425 23.61 18.33 -4.07
CA ASN A 425 24.57 18.68 -5.11
C ASN A 425 24.49 17.72 -6.32
N LEU A 426 24.35 16.42 -6.09
CA LEU A 426 24.13 15.43 -7.14
C LEU A 426 22.80 15.67 -7.89
N LEU A 427 21.73 16.02 -7.19
CA LEU A 427 20.45 16.35 -7.81
C LEU A 427 20.56 17.57 -8.74
N TYR A 428 21.20 18.64 -8.26
CA TYR A 428 21.43 19.83 -9.09
C TYR A 428 22.31 19.54 -10.32
N ALA A 429 23.35 18.75 -10.15
CA ALA A 429 24.23 18.36 -11.26
C ALA A 429 23.54 17.50 -12.34
N ARG A 430 22.45 16.80 -12.00
CA ARG A 430 21.64 16.05 -12.97
C ARG A 430 20.58 16.86 -13.69
N ASN A 431 20.15 17.95 -13.08
CA ASN A 431 19.09 18.81 -13.63
C ASN A 431 19.63 19.95 -14.51
N ASN A 432 20.94 20.15 -14.47
CA ASN A 432 21.67 21.09 -15.33
C ASN A 432 22.43 20.33 -16.45
#